data_e4c4c7a083789a0f748a8b121c1c728b
#
_entry.id   e4c4c7a083789a0f748a8b121c1c728b
#
_cell.length_a   1.000
_cell.length_b   1.000
_cell.length_c   1.000
_cell.angle_alpha   90.00
_cell.angle_beta   90.00
_cell.angle_gamma   90.00
#
_symmetry.space_group_name_H-M   'P 1'
#
loop_
_entity.id
_entity.type
_entity.pdbx_description
1 polymer ?
#
loop_
_entity_poly.entity_id
_entity_poly.type
_entity_poly.pdbx_seq_one_letter_code
_entity_poly.pdbx_strand_id
1 'polypeptide(L)'
;MKKLVLLCLIIAFLIPKQSTAQKDGAAVAAVAGGLLAIGAGIAAIEQMKEQAELTATQWVLANHPELNSFSLKTLAFDGKKLKDMSSTSVISFKIQEFTPENDPELNGKKQVLFGFTSHGWINEYGIDFNKIKWFLIDDTEWMNMMVAYVKVSSDEKDESSLKNTLLEGKVVNKGIKVKSKLVIPFFKLTGDMYVVTDYSPEMKLLYNERSLGVFLKETRDLVQMGRGDIIDIHEFFFDED
;
A
#
# COMPACT_ATOMS: atom_id res chain seq x y z
N MET A 1 -39.97 28.96 -34.17
CA MET A 1 -38.97 29.55 -33.22
C MET A 1 -38.95 28.86 -31.83
N LYS A 2 -40.10 28.57 -31.21
CA LYS A 2 -40.11 27.92 -29.85
C LYS A 2 -39.44 26.53 -29.77
N LYS A 3 -39.52 25.72 -30.85
CA LYS A 3 -38.88 24.36 -30.87
C LYS A 3 -37.37 24.44 -31.02
N LEU A 4 -36.80 25.47 -31.66
CA LEU A 4 -35.35 25.65 -31.80
C LEU A 4 -34.70 26.06 -30.48
N VAL A 5 -35.38 26.90 -29.71
CA VAL A 5 -34.90 27.34 -28.37
C VAL A 5 -34.85 26.16 -27.38
N LEU A 6 -35.83 25.27 -27.47
CA LEU A 6 -35.85 24.06 -26.60
C LEU A 6 -34.71 23.11 -26.93
N LEU A 7 -34.38 22.93 -28.23
CA LEU A 7 -33.26 22.09 -28.65
C LEU A 7 -31.91 22.63 -28.18
N CYS A 8 -31.70 23.94 -28.26
CA CYS A 8 -30.49 24.59 -27.77
C CYS A 8 -30.34 24.48 -26.24
N LEU A 9 -31.46 24.50 -25.49
CA LEU A 9 -31.45 24.31 -24.04
C LEU A 9 -31.05 22.89 -23.66
N ILE A 10 -31.49 21.87 -24.37
CA ILE A 10 -31.14 20.46 -24.12
C ILE A 10 -29.64 20.22 -24.43
N ILE A 11 -29.11 20.81 -25.50
CA ILE A 11 -27.69 20.68 -25.84
C ILE A 11 -26.79 21.36 -24.80
N ALA A 12 -27.23 22.46 -24.18
CA ALA A 12 -26.47 23.13 -23.12
C ALA A 12 -26.31 22.30 -21.82
N PHE A 13 -27.23 21.35 -21.57
CA PHE A 13 -27.14 20.44 -20.45
C PHE A 13 -26.27 19.19 -20.70
N LEU A 14 -25.92 18.92 -21.97
CA LEU A 14 -25.13 17.75 -22.37
C LEU A 14 -23.63 18.06 -22.54
N ILE A 15 -23.22 19.32 -22.38
CA ILE A 15 -21.80 19.67 -22.40
C ILE A 15 -21.22 19.36 -21.01
N PRO A 16 -20.34 18.36 -20.88
CA PRO A 16 -19.66 18.15 -19.62
C PRO A 16 -18.83 19.39 -19.31
N LYS A 17 -19.06 20.00 -18.14
CA LYS A 17 -18.21 21.06 -17.64
C LYS A 17 -16.81 20.49 -17.49
N GLN A 18 -15.92 20.88 -18.39
CA GLN A 18 -14.48 20.65 -18.18
C GLN A 18 -14.08 21.45 -16.94
N SER A 19 -13.84 20.75 -15.84
CA SER A 19 -13.20 21.35 -14.69
C SER A 19 -11.76 21.65 -15.09
N THR A 20 -11.41 22.92 -15.14
CA THR A 20 -10.03 23.36 -15.29
C THR A 20 -9.22 22.79 -14.13
N ALA A 21 -8.28 21.91 -14.44
CA ALA A 21 -7.34 21.38 -13.48
C ALA A 21 -6.53 22.54 -12.89
N GLN A 22 -6.78 22.83 -11.64
CA GLN A 22 -6.01 23.78 -10.86
C GLN A 22 -4.68 23.13 -10.52
N LYS A 23 -3.59 23.81 -10.85
CA LYS A 23 -2.21 23.43 -10.60
C LYS A 23 -1.89 23.58 -9.11
N ASP A 24 -2.37 22.70 -8.29
CA ASP A 24 -1.86 22.46 -6.94
C ASP A 24 -2.29 21.05 -6.58
N GLY A 25 -1.39 20.25 -6.03
CA GLY A 25 -1.51 18.79 -5.78
C GLY A 25 -2.63 18.35 -4.84
N ALA A 26 -3.77 19.01 -4.85
CA ALA A 26 -4.91 18.77 -4.00
C ALA A 26 -6.22 18.47 -4.74
N ALA A 27 -6.19 18.24 -6.06
CA ALA A 27 -7.43 18.17 -6.85
C ALA A 27 -7.73 16.76 -7.38
N VAL A 28 -7.79 15.75 -6.52
CA VAL A 28 -8.39 14.45 -6.85
C VAL A 28 -9.57 14.14 -5.93
N ALA A 29 -10.13 15.12 -5.29
CA ALA A 29 -11.24 14.94 -4.36
C ALA A 29 -12.62 15.18 -4.96
N ALA A 30 -12.84 14.85 -6.21
CA ALA A 30 -14.17 14.99 -6.79
C ALA A 30 -14.58 13.80 -7.66
N VAL A 31 -14.43 12.59 -7.16
CA VAL A 31 -15.30 11.50 -7.58
C VAL A 31 -16.52 11.55 -6.69
N ALA A 32 -17.58 11.97 -7.33
CA ALA A 32 -18.93 12.19 -6.85
C ALA A 32 -19.31 11.40 -5.58
N GLY A 33 -19.71 12.14 -4.58
CA GLY A 33 -20.41 11.71 -3.41
C GLY A 33 -21.39 10.55 -3.57
N GLY A 34 -20.87 9.37 -3.43
CA GLY A 34 -21.64 8.26 -2.92
C GLY A 34 -21.32 8.17 -1.46
N LEU A 35 -22.24 8.56 -0.61
CA LEU A 35 -22.22 8.25 0.79
C LEU A 35 -21.96 6.75 0.94
N LEU A 36 -20.71 6.40 1.22
CA LEU A 36 -20.39 5.08 1.72
C LEU A 36 -21.05 4.99 3.07
N ALA A 37 -22.25 4.40 3.11
CA ALA A 37 -22.89 4.04 4.35
C ALA A 37 -21.95 3.07 5.07
N ILE A 38 -21.15 3.58 5.99
CA ILE A 38 -20.24 2.82 6.84
C ILE A 38 -21.11 1.86 7.65
N GLY A 39 -21.22 0.64 7.17
CA GLY A 39 -22.13 -0.38 7.70
C GLY A 39 -22.73 -1.31 6.66
N ALA A 40 -22.63 -0.98 5.38
CA ALA A 40 -23.23 -1.74 4.28
C ALA A 40 -22.28 -2.83 3.73
N GLY A 41 -21.80 -3.73 4.57
CA GLY A 41 -21.32 -5.04 4.13
C GLY A 41 -20.10 -5.06 3.15
N ILE A 42 -19.94 -6.20 2.48
CA ILE A 42 -18.82 -6.51 1.57
C ILE A 42 -18.74 -5.53 0.40
N ALA A 43 -19.87 -5.10 -0.16
CA ALA A 43 -19.91 -4.19 -1.30
C ALA A 43 -19.27 -2.82 -1.02
N ALA A 44 -19.40 -2.30 0.19
CA ALA A 44 -18.77 -1.03 0.58
C ALA A 44 -17.25 -1.17 0.70
N ILE A 45 -16.75 -2.31 1.16
CA ILE A 45 -15.32 -2.59 1.28
C ILE A 45 -14.70 -2.68 -0.11
N GLU A 46 -15.31 -3.39 -1.05
CA GLU A 46 -14.82 -3.50 -2.42
C GLU A 46 -14.80 -2.13 -3.13
N GLN A 47 -15.84 -1.33 -2.95
CA GLN A 47 -15.90 0.03 -3.49
C GLN A 47 -14.79 0.93 -2.93
N MET A 48 -14.50 0.83 -1.63
CA MET A 48 -13.40 1.58 -1.02
C MET A 48 -12.03 1.10 -1.55
N LYS A 49 -11.88 -0.19 -1.77
CA LYS A 49 -10.68 -0.78 -2.37
C LYS A 49 -10.46 -0.26 -3.79
N GLU A 50 -11.50 -0.24 -4.63
CA GLU A 50 -11.43 0.34 -5.97
C GLU A 50 -11.05 1.82 -5.95
N GLN A 51 -11.62 2.61 -5.04
CA GLN A 51 -11.24 4.02 -4.87
C GLN A 51 -9.78 4.18 -4.43
N ALA A 52 -9.31 3.31 -3.53
CA ALA A 52 -7.93 3.31 -3.09
C ALA A 52 -6.97 2.94 -4.25
N GLU A 53 -7.30 1.94 -5.06
CA GLU A 53 -6.53 1.56 -6.25
C GLU A 53 -6.46 2.69 -7.28
N LEU A 54 -7.59 3.36 -7.54
CA LEU A 54 -7.64 4.50 -8.46
C LEU A 54 -6.76 5.65 -7.96
N THR A 55 -6.85 5.98 -6.67
CA THR A 55 -6.04 7.06 -6.08
C THR A 55 -4.56 6.72 -6.06
N ALA A 56 -4.22 5.48 -5.71
CA ALA A 56 -2.84 4.99 -5.77
C ALA A 56 -2.28 5.09 -7.19
N THR A 57 -3.05 4.68 -8.20
CA THR A 57 -2.67 4.81 -9.61
C THR A 57 -2.43 6.27 -10.00
N GLN A 58 -3.31 7.17 -9.61
CA GLN A 58 -3.15 8.60 -9.89
C GLN A 58 -1.92 9.19 -9.20
N TRP A 59 -1.66 8.78 -7.96
CA TRP A 59 -0.47 9.21 -7.24
C TRP A 59 0.81 8.73 -7.93
N VAL A 60 0.87 7.45 -8.35
CA VAL A 60 2.02 6.91 -9.11
C VAL A 60 2.25 7.70 -10.38
N LEU A 61 1.22 7.90 -11.20
CA LEU A 61 1.35 8.65 -12.46
C LEU A 61 1.79 10.11 -12.27
N ALA A 62 1.43 10.71 -11.14
CA ALA A 62 1.80 12.09 -10.83
C ALA A 62 3.23 12.23 -10.28
N ASN A 63 3.72 11.24 -9.53
CA ASN A 63 4.99 11.32 -8.82
C ASN A 63 6.11 10.46 -9.44
N HIS A 64 5.74 9.47 -10.27
CA HIS A 64 6.62 8.53 -10.95
C HIS A 64 6.30 8.46 -12.44
N PRO A 65 6.55 9.55 -13.20
CA PRO A 65 6.23 9.61 -14.62
C PRO A 65 7.03 8.62 -15.49
N GLU A 66 8.10 8.05 -14.94
CA GLU A 66 8.85 6.94 -15.55
C GLU A 66 8.04 5.64 -15.63
N LEU A 67 7.07 5.44 -14.71
CA LEU A 67 6.17 4.30 -14.71
C LEU A 67 4.96 4.58 -15.61
N ASN A 68 5.07 4.24 -16.88
CA ASN A 68 4.04 4.55 -17.88
C ASN A 68 3.21 3.34 -18.33
N SER A 69 3.66 2.13 -18.01
CA SER A 69 3.01 0.88 -18.40
C SER A 69 3.10 -0.11 -17.25
N PHE A 70 2.10 -0.09 -16.37
CA PHE A 70 2.09 -0.95 -15.18
C PHE A 70 0.68 -1.42 -14.82
N SER A 71 0.62 -2.55 -14.16
CA SER A 71 -0.56 -3.03 -13.44
C SER A 71 -0.44 -2.67 -11.97
N LEU A 72 -1.48 -2.10 -11.40
CA LEU A 72 -1.57 -1.84 -9.95
C LEU A 72 -2.76 -2.62 -9.38
N LYS A 73 -2.51 -3.40 -8.34
CA LYS A 73 -3.54 -4.17 -7.62
C LYS A 73 -3.30 -4.12 -6.13
N THR A 74 -4.37 -4.10 -5.37
CA THR A 74 -4.29 -4.22 -3.92
C THR A 74 -3.67 -5.54 -3.53
N LEU A 75 -2.65 -5.49 -2.69
CA LEU A 75 -2.00 -6.64 -2.09
C LEU A 75 -2.58 -6.91 -0.68
N ALA A 76 -2.63 -5.87 0.16
CA ALA A 76 -3.29 -5.95 1.45
C ALA A 76 -4.15 -4.71 1.71
N PHE A 77 -5.39 -4.94 2.08
CA PHE A 77 -6.37 -3.92 2.45
C PHE A 77 -7.23 -4.44 3.59
N ASP A 78 -6.91 -4.03 4.82
CA ASP A 78 -7.64 -4.51 5.99
C ASP A 78 -9.00 -3.80 6.13
N GLY A 79 -9.94 -4.22 5.32
CA GLY A 79 -11.32 -3.72 5.38
C GLY A 79 -12.02 -3.96 6.72
N LYS A 80 -11.50 -4.84 7.58
CA LYS A 80 -12.08 -5.10 8.90
C LYS A 80 -11.81 -3.94 9.86
N LYS A 81 -10.68 -3.25 9.71
CA LYS A 81 -10.34 -2.06 10.49
C LYS A 81 -11.13 -0.82 10.09
N LEU A 82 -11.85 -0.85 8.98
CA LEU A 82 -12.70 0.25 8.53
C LEU A 82 -13.82 0.59 9.53
N LYS A 83 -14.19 -0.33 10.41
CA LYS A 83 -15.15 -0.07 11.48
C LYS A 83 -14.60 0.83 12.60
N ASP A 84 -13.28 0.88 12.71
CA ASP A 84 -12.60 1.77 13.64
C ASP A 84 -11.97 2.91 12.85
N MET A 85 -12.76 3.95 12.59
CA MET A 85 -12.34 5.16 11.85
C MET A 85 -11.20 5.93 12.52
N SER A 86 -10.85 5.54 13.74
CA SER A 86 -9.75 6.15 14.49
C SER A 86 -8.41 5.47 14.26
N SER A 87 -8.41 4.23 13.73
CA SER A 87 -7.18 3.45 13.62
C SER A 87 -6.33 3.87 12.42
N THR A 88 -5.02 3.89 12.66
CA THR A 88 -4.03 3.92 11.59
C THR A 88 -3.91 2.53 10.94
N SER A 89 -3.57 2.48 9.68
CA SER A 89 -3.47 1.23 8.92
C SER A 89 -2.40 1.31 7.85
N VAL A 90 -2.08 0.16 7.25
CA VAL A 90 -1.28 0.07 6.03
C VAL A 90 -2.17 -0.47 4.93
N ILE A 91 -2.12 0.19 3.79
CA ILE A 91 -2.66 -0.32 2.54
C ILE A 91 -1.44 -0.61 1.66
N SER A 92 -1.35 -1.78 1.07
CA SER A 92 -0.28 -2.10 0.15
C SER A 92 -0.81 -2.51 -1.22
N PHE A 93 -0.14 -2.03 -2.26
CA PHE A 93 -0.46 -2.30 -3.65
C PHE A 93 0.76 -2.89 -4.33
N LYS A 94 0.57 -4.00 -5.02
CA LYS A 94 1.56 -4.52 -5.94
C LYS A 94 1.51 -3.76 -7.26
N ILE A 95 2.66 -3.36 -7.73
CA ILE A 95 2.86 -2.73 -9.03
C ILE A 95 3.81 -3.61 -9.81
N GLN A 96 3.44 -3.94 -11.03
CA GLN A 96 4.30 -4.66 -11.95
C GLN A 96 4.24 -3.99 -13.31
N GLU A 97 5.42 -3.66 -13.83
CA GLU A 97 5.56 -3.09 -15.15
C GLU A 97 5.35 -4.16 -16.22
N PHE A 98 4.89 -3.75 -17.37
CA PHE A 98 4.76 -4.60 -18.55
C PHE A 98 5.13 -3.83 -19.81
N THR A 99 5.59 -4.57 -20.83
CA THR A 99 5.80 -4.02 -22.15
C THR A 99 4.47 -4.03 -22.91
N PRO A 100 3.97 -2.87 -23.40
CA PRO A 100 2.72 -2.81 -24.16
C PRO A 100 2.92 -3.38 -25.56
N GLU A 101 2.70 -4.67 -25.69
CA GLU A 101 2.68 -5.42 -26.95
C GLU A 101 1.27 -5.97 -27.22
N ASN A 102 1.12 -6.71 -28.34
CA ASN A 102 -0.17 -7.31 -28.71
C ASN A 102 -0.68 -8.34 -27.67
N ASP A 103 0.22 -8.93 -26.90
CA ASP A 103 -0.06 -9.83 -25.79
C ASP A 103 0.78 -9.38 -24.57
N PRO A 104 0.32 -8.40 -23.80
CA PRO A 104 1.11 -7.81 -22.71
C PRO A 104 1.27 -8.78 -21.56
N GLU A 105 2.50 -9.21 -21.31
CA GLU A 105 2.87 -9.99 -20.14
C GLU A 105 3.39 -9.10 -19.00
N LEU A 106 3.08 -9.47 -17.74
CA LEU A 106 3.62 -8.82 -16.55
C LEU A 106 5.05 -9.33 -16.29
N ASN A 107 6.01 -8.81 -17.04
CA ASN A 107 7.40 -9.26 -17.06
C ASN A 107 8.41 -8.19 -16.64
N GLY A 108 7.92 -7.02 -16.28
CA GLY A 108 8.76 -5.90 -15.89
C GLY A 108 9.04 -5.83 -14.39
N LYS A 109 9.61 -4.70 -13.96
CA LYS A 109 10.01 -4.44 -12.58
C LYS A 109 8.82 -4.55 -11.64
N LYS A 110 9.04 -5.27 -10.52
CA LYS A 110 8.08 -5.37 -9.42
C LYS A 110 8.35 -4.26 -8.40
N GLN A 111 7.31 -3.60 -7.93
CA GLN A 111 7.36 -2.58 -6.88
C GLN A 111 6.15 -2.71 -5.97
N VAL A 112 6.27 -2.22 -4.74
CA VAL A 112 5.16 -2.14 -3.80
C VAL A 112 4.95 -0.69 -3.38
N LEU A 113 3.72 -0.21 -3.52
CA LEU A 113 3.31 1.09 -3.01
C LEU A 113 2.63 0.89 -1.66
N PHE A 114 3.16 1.50 -0.62
CA PHE A 114 2.52 1.60 0.68
C PHE A 114 1.73 2.89 0.80
N GLY A 115 0.50 2.78 1.29
CA GLY A 115 -0.28 3.89 1.81
C GLY A 115 -0.33 3.78 3.33
N PHE A 116 0.48 4.54 4.05
CA PHE A 116 0.43 4.64 5.50
C PHE A 116 -0.61 5.66 5.91
N THR A 117 -1.63 5.21 6.61
CA THR A 117 -2.79 6.03 6.96
C THR A 117 -2.63 6.65 8.35
N SER A 118 -3.10 7.88 8.51
CA SER A 118 -3.17 8.59 9.79
C SER A 118 -4.56 8.52 10.39
N HIS A 119 -4.68 8.86 11.67
CA HIS A 119 -5.96 8.86 12.38
C HIS A 119 -7.06 9.64 11.63
N GLY A 120 -8.23 9.04 11.48
CA GLY A 120 -9.39 9.63 10.81
C GLY A 120 -9.24 9.69 9.27
N TRP A 121 -8.40 8.85 8.67
CA TRP A 121 -8.28 8.73 7.21
C TRP A 121 -9.55 8.24 6.52
N ILE A 122 -10.45 7.63 7.28
CA ILE A 122 -11.81 7.34 6.87
C ILE A 122 -12.76 8.15 7.75
N ASN A 123 -13.72 8.81 7.12
CA ASN A 123 -14.75 9.60 7.78
C ASN A 123 -16.11 9.39 7.09
N GLU A 124 -17.11 10.15 7.50
CA GLU A 124 -18.47 10.07 6.96
C GLU A 124 -18.57 10.39 5.45
N TYR A 125 -17.56 11.04 4.88
CA TYR A 125 -17.46 11.37 3.44
C TYR A 125 -16.64 10.34 2.65
N GLY A 126 -16.06 9.34 3.30
CA GLY A 126 -15.23 8.31 2.70
C GLY A 126 -13.75 8.38 3.09
N ILE A 127 -12.85 8.10 2.13
CA ILE A 127 -11.41 8.12 2.35
C ILE A 127 -10.87 9.55 2.20
N ASP A 128 -10.18 10.03 3.22
CA ASP A 128 -9.40 11.27 3.18
C ASP A 128 -7.96 10.95 2.75
N PHE A 129 -7.70 11.08 1.46
CA PHE A 129 -6.40 10.77 0.88
C PHE A 129 -5.26 11.68 1.33
N ASN A 130 -5.56 12.87 1.90
CA ASN A 130 -4.55 13.76 2.47
C ASN A 130 -3.95 13.18 3.77
N LYS A 131 -4.61 12.20 4.35
CA LYS A 131 -4.14 11.47 5.54
C LYS A 131 -3.40 10.17 5.20
N ILE A 132 -3.05 9.97 3.95
CA ILE A 132 -2.29 8.83 3.50
C ILE A 132 -0.91 9.32 3.04
N LYS A 133 0.13 8.76 3.66
CA LYS A 133 1.52 8.97 3.24
C LYS A 133 1.92 7.82 2.33
N TRP A 134 2.33 8.15 1.10
CA TRP A 134 2.67 7.17 0.08
C TRP A 134 4.17 6.91 0.05
N PHE A 135 4.57 5.63 -0.05
CA PHE A 135 5.95 5.21 -0.22
C PHE A 135 6.02 4.11 -1.26
N LEU A 136 6.73 4.38 -2.34
CA LEU A 136 7.03 3.38 -3.36
C LEU A 136 8.39 2.76 -3.07
N ILE A 137 8.42 1.43 -2.99
CA ILE A 137 9.64 0.66 -2.73
C ILE A 137 9.85 -0.40 -3.80
N ASP A 138 11.09 -0.78 -4.02
CA ASP A 138 11.47 -1.91 -4.85
C ASP A 138 11.89 -3.12 -3.99
N ASP A 139 12.32 -4.19 -4.66
CA ASP A 139 12.79 -5.43 -4.05
C ASP A 139 14.02 -5.22 -3.15
N THR A 140 14.91 -4.33 -3.54
CA THR A 140 16.12 -3.99 -2.78
C THR A 140 15.77 -3.30 -1.47
N GLU A 141 14.85 -2.33 -1.52
CA GLU A 141 14.39 -1.62 -0.33
C GLU A 141 13.62 -2.57 0.60
N TRP A 142 12.74 -3.39 0.04
CA TRP A 142 12.06 -4.43 0.82
C TRP A 142 13.03 -5.40 1.47
N MET A 143 14.05 -5.86 0.74
CA MET A 143 15.08 -6.73 1.29
C MET A 143 15.81 -6.08 2.47
N ASN A 144 16.15 -4.82 2.37
CA ASN A 144 16.80 -4.07 3.46
C ASN A 144 15.90 -3.97 4.70
N MET A 145 14.59 -3.71 4.52
CA MET A 145 13.62 -3.70 5.61
C MET A 145 13.51 -5.08 6.27
N MET A 146 13.47 -6.15 5.48
CA MET A 146 13.39 -7.53 5.99
C MET A 146 14.66 -7.95 6.72
N VAL A 147 15.84 -7.60 6.23
CA VAL A 147 17.10 -7.86 6.93
C VAL A 147 17.12 -7.15 8.29
N ALA A 148 16.73 -5.88 8.34
CA ALA A 148 16.63 -5.13 9.59
C ALA A 148 15.66 -5.81 10.57
N TYR A 149 14.51 -6.24 10.08
CA TYR A 149 13.48 -6.93 10.87
C TYR A 149 13.97 -8.27 11.41
N VAL A 150 14.56 -9.11 10.57
CA VAL A 150 15.03 -10.46 10.98
C VAL A 150 16.26 -10.36 11.88
N LYS A 151 17.17 -9.44 11.63
CA LYS A 151 18.36 -9.19 12.46
C LYS A 151 18.03 -8.86 13.92
N VAL A 152 16.90 -8.16 14.14
CA VAL A 152 16.42 -7.85 15.49
C VAL A 152 15.78 -9.08 16.15
N SER A 153 15.03 -9.87 15.38
CA SER A 153 14.24 -10.99 15.89
C SER A 153 14.97 -12.33 15.94
N SER A 154 16.19 -12.43 15.42
CA SER A 154 16.99 -13.65 15.36
C SER A 154 18.36 -13.49 16.02
N ASP A 155 19.08 -14.60 16.20
CA ASP A 155 20.47 -14.61 16.67
C ASP A 155 21.45 -14.35 15.53
N GLU A 156 21.02 -14.43 14.27
CA GLU A 156 21.86 -14.14 13.11
C GLU A 156 22.07 -12.65 12.97
N LYS A 157 23.33 -12.26 12.82
CA LYS A 157 23.74 -10.85 12.70
C LYS A 157 24.48 -10.56 11.40
N ASP A 158 24.91 -11.59 10.67
CA ASP A 158 25.52 -11.40 9.37
C ASP A 158 24.49 -11.07 8.30
N GLU A 159 24.57 -9.88 7.76
CA GLU A 159 23.59 -9.39 6.78
C GLU A 159 23.62 -10.17 5.47
N SER A 160 24.78 -10.66 5.06
CA SER A 160 24.91 -11.47 3.84
C SER A 160 24.23 -12.81 4.00
N SER A 161 24.43 -13.47 5.16
CA SER A 161 23.73 -14.71 5.52
C SER A 161 22.22 -14.51 5.57
N LEU A 162 21.77 -13.41 6.18
CA LEU A 162 20.34 -13.05 6.24
C LEU A 162 19.74 -12.85 4.85
N LYS A 163 20.40 -12.07 3.97
CA LYS A 163 19.95 -11.84 2.60
C LYS A 163 19.83 -13.13 1.81
N ASN A 164 20.85 -13.99 1.87
CA ASN A 164 20.83 -15.29 1.18
C ASN A 164 19.68 -16.15 1.70
N THR A 165 19.50 -16.23 3.02
CA THR A 165 18.40 -17.00 3.63
C THR A 165 17.03 -16.44 3.25
N LEU A 166 16.88 -15.12 3.13
CA LEU A 166 15.66 -14.48 2.67
C LEU A 166 15.35 -14.78 1.20
N LEU A 167 16.37 -14.82 0.34
CA LEU A 167 16.21 -15.15 -1.07
C LEU A 167 15.92 -16.64 -1.32
N GLU A 168 16.58 -17.54 -0.58
CA GLU A 168 16.45 -18.98 -0.75
C GLU A 168 15.30 -19.59 0.04
N GLY A 169 14.85 -18.88 1.08
CA GLY A 169 13.88 -19.36 2.04
C GLY A 169 12.49 -18.82 1.81
N LYS A 170 11.49 -19.66 2.09
CA LYS A 170 10.11 -19.22 2.11
C LYS A 170 9.79 -18.55 3.45
N VAL A 171 9.29 -17.31 3.38
CA VAL A 171 8.79 -16.59 4.55
C VAL A 171 7.44 -17.18 4.97
N VAL A 172 7.31 -17.53 6.23
CA VAL A 172 6.10 -18.11 6.80
C VAL A 172 5.77 -17.43 8.13
N ASN A 173 4.57 -17.66 8.66
CA ASN A 173 4.12 -16.98 9.89
C ASN A 173 4.99 -17.23 11.14
N LYS A 174 5.90 -18.21 11.12
CA LYS A 174 6.82 -18.51 12.21
C LYS A 174 8.27 -18.12 11.93
N GLY A 175 8.57 -17.62 10.74
CA GLY A 175 9.93 -17.26 10.33
C GLY A 175 10.23 -17.63 8.88
N ILE A 176 11.49 -18.00 8.61
CA ILE A 176 11.96 -18.37 7.28
C ILE A 176 12.28 -19.87 7.27
N LYS A 177 11.71 -20.57 6.29
CA LYS A 177 11.96 -21.99 6.06
C LYS A 177 12.79 -22.20 4.82
N VAL A 178 13.88 -22.96 4.95
CA VAL A 178 14.65 -23.46 3.80
C VAL A 178 14.47 -24.98 3.76
N LYS A 179 14.01 -25.51 2.62
CA LYS A 179 13.74 -26.95 2.44
C LYS A 179 12.91 -27.55 3.58
N SER A 180 11.84 -26.90 3.97
CA SER A 180 10.92 -27.28 5.05
C SER A 180 11.47 -27.18 6.48
N LYS A 181 12.76 -26.85 6.68
CA LYS A 181 13.34 -26.60 7.99
C LYS A 181 13.26 -25.11 8.32
N LEU A 182 12.74 -24.80 9.52
CA LEU A 182 12.76 -23.43 10.04
C LEU A 182 14.21 -23.06 10.37
N VAL A 183 14.78 -22.12 9.60
CA VAL A 183 16.18 -21.69 9.75
C VAL A 183 16.28 -20.47 10.62
N ILE A 184 15.41 -19.46 10.38
CA ILE A 184 15.34 -18.23 11.17
C ILE A 184 13.92 -18.10 11.70
N PRO A 185 13.69 -18.23 13.02
CA PRO A 185 12.38 -17.95 13.59
C PRO A 185 12.17 -16.43 13.65
N PHE A 186 10.98 -15.98 13.26
CA PHE A 186 10.54 -14.66 13.65
C PHE A 186 10.25 -14.65 15.15
N PHE A 187 10.59 -13.55 15.84
CA PHE A 187 10.10 -13.27 17.18
C PHE A 187 10.68 -14.15 18.29
N LYS A 188 11.95 -13.98 18.55
CA LYS A 188 12.57 -14.40 19.81
C LYS A 188 12.57 -13.30 20.88
N LEU A 189 11.95 -12.16 20.60
CA LEU A 189 11.81 -11.08 21.58
C LEU A 189 10.90 -11.57 22.72
N THR A 190 11.40 -11.54 23.94
CA THR A 190 10.63 -11.87 25.13
C THR A 190 9.94 -10.60 25.65
N GLY A 191 8.60 -10.64 25.75
CA GLY A 191 7.76 -9.54 26.25
C GLY A 191 7.32 -8.55 25.15
N ASP A 192 6.64 -7.50 25.59
CA ASP A 192 6.11 -6.44 24.71
C ASP A 192 7.18 -5.41 24.28
N MET A 193 8.43 -5.83 24.21
CA MET A 193 9.53 -4.93 23.91
C MET A 193 9.61 -4.63 22.41
N TYR A 194 9.48 -3.36 22.09
CA TYR A 194 9.72 -2.83 20.76
C TYR A 194 11.19 -2.42 20.62
N VAL A 195 11.87 -2.93 19.62
CA VAL A 195 13.17 -2.41 19.22
C VAL A 195 12.95 -1.38 18.13
N VAL A 196 13.48 -0.18 18.34
CA VAL A 196 13.35 0.95 17.42
C VAL A 196 14.65 1.13 16.67
N THR A 197 14.55 1.17 15.35
CA THR A 197 15.68 1.47 14.47
C THR A 197 15.35 2.69 13.62
N ASP A 198 16.20 3.70 13.64
CA ASP A 198 16.12 4.79 12.67
C ASP A 198 16.48 4.24 11.29
N TYR A 199 15.46 4.14 10.43
CA TYR A 199 15.60 3.51 9.13
C TYR A 199 15.85 4.54 8.03
N SER A 200 15.10 5.63 8.05
CA SER A 200 15.23 6.75 7.12
C SER A 200 14.95 8.08 7.81
N PRO A 201 15.20 9.23 7.13
CA PRO A 201 14.79 10.54 7.63
C PRO A 201 13.29 10.59 7.99
N GLU A 202 12.43 9.88 7.26
CA GLU A 202 10.98 9.94 7.40
C GLU A 202 10.43 8.92 8.38
N MET A 203 11.14 7.80 8.62
CA MET A 203 10.55 6.69 9.38
C MET A 203 11.52 5.99 10.33
N LYS A 204 10.93 5.38 11.38
CA LYS A 204 11.57 4.41 12.26
C LYS A 204 10.87 3.07 12.14
N LEU A 205 11.63 1.98 12.20
CA LEU A 205 11.08 0.64 12.26
C LEU A 205 11.02 0.18 13.73
N LEU A 206 9.86 -0.32 14.11
CA LEU A 206 9.60 -0.90 15.43
C LEU A 206 9.23 -2.36 15.25
N TYR A 207 9.81 -3.20 16.08
CA TYR A 207 9.60 -4.65 15.98
C TYR A 207 8.97 -5.17 17.24
N ASN A 208 7.97 -6.01 17.08
CA ASN A 208 7.47 -6.86 18.14
C ASN A 208 7.30 -8.30 17.63
N GLU A 209 6.91 -9.21 18.51
CA GLU A 209 6.73 -10.63 18.15
C GLU A 209 5.62 -10.90 17.11
N ARG A 210 4.82 -9.91 16.70
CA ARG A 210 3.63 -10.09 15.85
C ARG A 210 3.60 -9.23 14.62
N SER A 211 4.32 -8.13 14.62
CA SER A 211 4.22 -7.13 13.55
C SER A 211 5.49 -6.32 13.36
N LEU A 212 5.65 -5.79 12.16
CA LEU A 212 6.55 -4.69 11.86
C LEU A 212 5.77 -3.40 12.01
N GLY A 213 6.20 -2.54 12.94
CA GLY A 213 5.69 -1.19 13.07
C GLY A 213 6.52 -0.21 12.25
N VAL A 214 5.87 0.71 11.60
CA VAL A 214 6.47 1.85 10.92
C VAL A 214 6.00 3.12 11.62
N PHE A 215 6.93 3.83 12.27
CA PHE A 215 6.65 5.11 12.88
C PHE A 215 6.99 6.23 11.91
N LEU A 216 5.98 6.98 11.49
CA LEU A 216 6.11 8.12 10.60
C LEU A 216 6.52 9.35 11.44
N LYS A 217 7.73 9.87 11.23
CA LYS A 217 8.28 10.95 12.06
C LYS A 217 7.53 12.28 11.90
N GLU A 218 7.01 12.53 10.71
CA GLU A 218 6.26 13.75 10.40
C GLU A 218 4.92 13.81 11.11
N THR A 219 4.08 12.78 10.94
CA THR A 219 2.71 12.73 11.51
C THR A 219 2.68 12.17 12.92
N ARG A 220 3.76 11.52 13.37
CA ARG A 220 3.89 10.79 14.64
C ARG A 220 2.95 9.59 14.77
N ASP A 221 2.48 9.08 13.66
CA ASP A 221 1.65 7.88 13.63
C ASP A 221 2.50 6.61 13.67
N LEU A 222 2.00 5.62 14.38
CA LEU A 222 2.52 4.26 14.34
C LEU A 222 1.58 3.40 13.53
N VAL A 223 2.06 2.90 12.41
CA VAL A 223 1.35 1.97 11.54
C VAL A 223 1.94 0.58 11.73
N GLN A 224 1.09 -0.44 11.78
CA GLN A 224 1.54 -1.81 11.99
C GLN A 224 1.21 -2.69 10.79
N MET A 225 2.22 -3.37 10.31
CA MET A 225 2.12 -4.38 9.26
C MET A 225 2.13 -5.76 9.88
N GLY A 226 1.10 -6.54 9.62
CA GLY A 226 0.97 -7.91 10.12
C GLY A 226 1.90 -8.89 9.39
N ARG A 227 2.03 -10.10 9.96
CA ARG A 227 2.83 -11.16 9.34
C ARG A 227 2.31 -11.59 7.97
N GLY A 228 0.98 -11.62 7.82
CA GLY A 228 0.36 -11.95 6.53
C GLY A 228 0.82 -10.98 5.45
N ASP A 229 0.74 -9.68 5.72
CA ASP A 229 1.17 -8.65 4.78
C ASP A 229 2.65 -8.77 4.42
N ILE A 230 3.50 -9.10 5.42
CA ILE A 230 4.94 -9.33 5.20
C ILE A 230 5.16 -10.53 4.27
N ILE A 231 4.43 -11.62 4.48
CA ILE A 231 4.51 -12.82 3.64
C ILE A 231 4.09 -12.50 2.21
N ASP A 232 2.92 -11.89 2.04
CA ASP A 232 2.34 -11.58 0.73
C ASP A 232 3.25 -10.65 -0.09
N ILE A 233 3.87 -9.66 0.57
CA ILE A 233 4.82 -8.75 -0.08
C ILE A 233 6.11 -9.48 -0.47
N HIS A 234 6.62 -10.33 0.41
CA HIS A 234 7.84 -11.09 0.14
C HIS A 234 7.65 -12.08 -0.99
N GLU A 235 6.54 -12.83 -0.99
CA GLU A 235 6.16 -13.74 -2.07
C GLU A 235 6.00 -12.97 -3.41
N PHE A 236 5.36 -11.82 -3.39
CA PHE A 236 5.24 -11.01 -4.60
C PHE A 236 6.59 -10.61 -5.21
N PHE A 237 7.58 -10.27 -4.39
CA PHE A 237 8.90 -9.88 -4.90
C PHE A 237 9.74 -11.07 -5.36
N PHE A 238 9.73 -12.18 -4.63
CA PHE A 238 10.76 -13.22 -4.74
C PHE A 238 10.26 -14.62 -5.08
N ASP A 239 8.95 -14.90 -4.97
CA ASP A 239 8.43 -16.17 -5.49
C ASP A 239 8.32 -16.05 -7.03
N GLU A 240 8.90 -17.02 -7.73
CA GLU A 240 8.66 -17.24 -9.14
C GLU A 240 7.29 -17.92 -9.29
N ASP A 241 6.39 -17.34 -10.08
CA ASP A 241 5.10 -17.92 -10.47
C ASP A 241 5.28 -19.19 -11.31
#